data_4d963d55dadf7d35bd4445b3009283d0
#
_entry.id   4d963d55dadf7d35bd4445b3009283d0
#
_cell.length_a   1.000
_cell.length_b   1.000
_cell.length_c   1.000
_cell.angle_alpha   90.00
_cell.angle_beta   90.00
_cell.angle_gamma   90.00
#
_symmetry.space_group_name_H-M   'P 1'
#
loop_
_entity.id
_entity.type
_entity.pdbx_description
1 polymer ?
#
loop_
_entity_poly.entity_id
_entity_poly.type
_entity_poly.pdbx_seq_one_letter_code
_entity_poly.pdbx_strand_id
1 'polypeptide(L)'
;MDPDRTHVPTPDRDSSSDGSDVAARGRSAVVVGGASGIGWATARALAAGGWQVAIGDLDAESAAARAAELGPAHRACAVDVADEASVEALFAGTAPDLVVTTAGVSTLGLVTDHDAAEFRRVVDVCLTGAFLVFKHGGRAVRDGGSMVAIASLNARQPGRGMAAYCAAKVGLVMLAQVAALELGERGVRVNTVSPGFLVTPLTEPVLQIPGLAEEYAENSAIAHRGTAEDVARAVLHLAEADWMAGEDLAIDGGAQLRRYPDVLGLATRAFS
;
A
#
# COMPACT_ATOMS: atom_id res chain seq x y z
N MET A 1 -1.90 -46.18 13.58
CA MET A 1 -2.31 -44.83 14.06
C MET A 1 -1.50 -44.59 15.33
N ASP A 2 -0.50 -43.76 15.25
CA ASP A 2 0.39 -43.41 16.36
C ASP A 2 -0.25 -42.23 17.11
N PRO A 3 -0.58 -42.36 18.41
CA PRO A 3 -1.26 -41.34 19.18
C PRO A 3 -0.35 -40.20 19.72
N ASP A 4 0.93 -40.13 19.28
CA ASP A 4 1.91 -39.23 19.92
C ASP A 4 2.38 -38.06 19.05
N ARG A 5 1.51 -37.51 18.20
CA ARG A 5 1.80 -36.30 17.40
C ARG A 5 0.94 -35.12 17.79
N THR A 6 0.93 -34.67 19.03
CA THR A 6 0.27 -33.42 19.42
C THR A 6 0.99 -32.71 20.57
N HIS A 7 2.25 -32.37 20.41
CA HIS A 7 2.80 -31.28 21.22
C HIS A 7 3.78 -30.48 20.35
N VAL A 8 3.24 -29.45 19.67
CA VAL A 8 4.06 -28.35 19.15
C VAL A 8 4.31 -27.46 20.36
N PRO A 9 5.56 -27.34 20.85
CA PRO A 9 5.85 -26.40 21.92
C PRO A 9 5.54 -24.99 21.40
N THR A 10 4.60 -24.29 22.02
CA THR A 10 4.45 -22.84 21.86
C THR A 10 5.74 -22.21 22.38
N PRO A 11 6.48 -21.45 21.57
CA PRO A 11 7.59 -20.69 22.11
C PRO A 11 7.01 -19.70 23.11
N ASP A 12 7.49 -19.74 24.36
CA ASP A 12 7.21 -18.74 25.35
C ASP A 12 7.57 -17.36 24.74
N ARG A 13 6.61 -16.46 24.72
CA ARG A 13 6.88 -15.05 24.43
C ARG A 13 7.77 -14.51 25.55
N ASP A 14 9.06 -14.46 25.29
CA ASP A 14 9.99 -13.75 26.16
C ASP A 14 9.73 -12.25 25.97
N SER A 15 8.82 -11.71 26.80
CA SER A 15 8.31 -10.34 26.70
C SER A 15 9.27 -9.28 27.25
N SER A 16 10.53 -9.63 27.56
CA SER A 16 11.38 -8.80 28.39
C SER A 16 12.52 -8.07 27.68
N SER A 17 12.79 -8.31 26.38
CA SER A 17 13.98 -7.69 25.73
C SER A 17 13.70 -6.64 24.66
N ASP A 18 12.46 -6.49 24.15
CA ASP A 18 12.21 -5.71 22.93
C ASP A 18 11.67 -4.27 23.16
N GLY A 19 10.96 -4.03 24.26
CA GLY A 19 10.34 -2.72 24.52
C GLY A 19 11.31 -1.60 24.87
N SER A 20 12.44 -1.91 25.52
CA SER A 20 13.40 -0.90 25.98
C SER A 20 14.31 -0.39 24.85
N ASP A 21 14.63 -1.24 23.87
CA ASP A 21 15.50 -0.89 22.74
C ASP A 21 14.77 -0.02 21.72
N VAL A 22 13.47 -0.25 21.50
CA VAL A 22 12.63 0.59 20.64
C VAL A 22 12.40 1.98 21.23
N ALA A 23 12.19 2.07 22.56
CA ALA A 23 12.01 3.36 23.23
C ALA A 23 13.27 4.23 23.19
N ALA A 24 14.46 3.61 23.20
CA ALA A 24 15.74 4.33 23.21
C ALA A 24 16.13 4.92 21.83
N ARG A 25 15.73 4.28 20.71
CA ARG A 25 16.11 4.67 19.33
C ARG A 25 15.03 5.37 18.51
N GLY A 26 13.79 5.33 18.98
CA GLY A 26 12.60 5.73 18.21
C GLY A 26 12.22 4.73 17.12
N ARG A 27 10.94 4.72 16.73
CA ARG A 27 10.44 3.91 15.62
C ARG A 27 10.73 4.59 14.28
N SER A 28 11.02 3.80 13.25
CA SER A 28 11.31 4.33 11.91
C SER A 28 10.48 3.65 10.82
N ALA A 29 10.09 4.44 9.82
CA ALA A 29 9.30 3.97 8.70
C ALA A 29 9.86 4.44 7.36
N VAL A 30 9.71 3.62 6.32
CA VAL A 30 9.91 3.99 4.92
C VAL A 30 8.56 3.98 4.23
N VAL A 31 8.18 5.11 3.61
CA VAL A 31 6.93 5.25 2.84
C VAL A 31 7.28 5.49 1.39
N VAL A 32 7.06 4.48 0.54
CA VAL A 32 7.29 4.54 -0.91
C VAL A 32 6.03 5.03 -1.63
N GLY A 33 6.14 6.04 -2.48
CA GLY A 33 5.03 6.83 -3.01
C GLY A 33 4.53 7.86 -1.98
N GLY A 34 5.42 8.32 -1.09
CA GLY A 34 5.07 9.07 0.11
C GLY A 34 4.84 10.57 -0.08
N ALA A 35 5.08 11.13 -1.28
CA ALA A 35 4.96 12.57 -1.50
C ALA A 35 3.53 13.06 -1.75
N SER A 36 2.57 12.17 -2.01
CA SER A 36 1.19 12.55 -2.34
C SER A 36 0.15 11.55 -1.83
N GLY A 37 -1.13 11.93 -1.88
CA GLY A 37 -2.28 11.08 -1.64
C GLY A 37 -2.20 10.26 -0.34
N ILE A 38 -2.44 8.96 -0.45
CA ILE A 38 -2.42 8.01 0.69
C ILE A 38 -1.04 7.96 1.34
N GLY A 39 0.04 7.97 0.51
CA GLY A 39 1.41 7.92 1.01
C GLY A 39 1.75 9.12 1.88
N TRP A 40 1.38 10.32 1.44
CA TRP A 40 1.58 11.54 2.22
C TRP A 40 0.75 11.56 3.51
N ALA A 41 -0.53 11.20 3.44
CA ALA A 41 -1.36 11.08 4.64
C ALA A 41 -0.78 10.10 5.65
N THR A 42 -0.24 8.97 5.17
CA THR A 42 0.42 7.96 6.01
C THR A 42 1.71 8.50 6.63
N ALA A 43 2.58 9.14 5.83
CA ALA A 43 3.82 9.74 6.33
C ALA A 43 3.57 10.78 7.42
N ARG A 44 2.56 11.64 7.22
CA ARG A 44 2.14 12.65 8.18
C ARG A 44 1.59 12.03 9.47
N ALA A 45 0.75 11.00 9.37
CA ALA A 45 0.18 10.32 10.52
C ALA A 45 1.27 9.58 11.35
N LEU A 46 2.23 8.95 10.68
CA LEU A 46 3.38 8.32 11.31
C LEU A 46 4.25 9.35 12.04
N ALA A 47 4.59 10.47 11.39
CA ALA A 47 5.37 11.55 12.00
C ALA A 47 4.68 12.13 13.24
N ALA A 48 3.36 12.36 13.18
CA ALA A 48 2.56 12.80 14.32
C ALA A 48 2.54 11.77 15.47
N GLY A 49 2.68 10.47 15.15
CA GLY A 49 2.85 9.37 16.10
C GLY A 49 4.30 9.18 16.61
N GLY A 50 5.21 10.10 16.29
CA GLY A 50 6.61 10.07 16.78
C GLY A 50 7.54 9.14 15.98
N TRP A 51 7.14 8.70 14.78
CA TRP A 51 8.01 7.89 13.92
C TRP A 51 8.97 8.78 13.14
N GLN A 52 10.18 8.31 12.93
CA GLN A 52 11.09 8.87 11.94
C GLN A 52 10.73 8.33 10.56
N VAL A 53 10.36 9.21 9.62
CA VAL A 53 9.85 8.81 8.32
C VAL A 53 10.86 9.12 7.21
N ALA A 54 11.15 8.12 6.38
CA ALA A 54 11.80 8.29 5.09
C ALA A 54 10.73 8.29 3.99
N ILE A 55 10.62 9.38 3.24
CA ILE A 55 9.69 9.54 2.12
C ILE A 55 10.42 9.20 0.84
N GLY A 56 10.07 8.06 0.23
CA GLY A 56 10.53 7.67 -1.10
C GLY A 56 9.48 8.04 -2.15
N ASP A 57 9.87 8.74 -3.20
CA ASP A 57 8.96 9.07 -4.31
C ASP A 57 9.74 9.25 -5.62
N LEU A 58 9.07 9.05 -6.77
CA LEU A 58 9.62 9.35 -8.08
C LEU A 58 9.86 10.85 -8.26
N ASP A 59 8.97 11.68 -7.69
CA ASP A 59 9.11 13.13 -7.60
C ASP A 59 9.99 13.51 -6.41
N ALA A 60 11.30 13.60 -6.66
CA ALA A 60 12.29 13.93 -5.65
C ALA A 60 12.07 15.31 -5.00
N GLU A 61 11.58 16.29 -5.76
CA GLU A 61 11.33 17.64 -5.28
C GLU A 61 10.15 17.65 -4.31
N SER A 62 9.03 17.03 -4.68
CA SER A 62 7.88 16.85 -3.81
C SER A 62 8.24 16.06 -2.54
N ALA A 63 9.01 14.98 -2.67
CA ALA A 63 9.45 14.21 -1.51
C ALA A 63 10.29 15.06 -0.53
N ALA A 64 11.22 15.86 -1.06
CA ALA A 64 12.06 16.76 -0.26
C ALA A 64 11.22 17.84 0.46
N ALA A 65 10.25 18.45 -0.24
CA ALA A 65 9.33 19.42 0.34
C ALA A 65 8.51 18.82 1.49
N ARG A 66 8.01 17.59 1.30
CA ARG A 66 7.22 16.87 2.32
C ARG A 66 8.05 16.46 3.53
N ALA A 67 9.28 16.00 3.33
CA ALA A 67 10.18 15.70 4.44
C ALA A 67 10.52 16.95 5.26
N ALA A 68 10.76 18.08 4.59
CA ALA A 68 11.01 19.38 5.25
C ALA A 68 9.78 19.86 6.04
N GLU A 69 8.55 19.67 5.52
CA GLU A 69 7.29 19.97 6.21
C GLU A 69 7.13 19.17 7.50
N LEU A 70 7.55 17.90 7.51
CA LEU A 70 7.52 17.06 8.71
C LEU A 70 8.60 17.43 9.75
N GLY A 71 9.70 18.06 9.32
CA GLY A 71 10.78 18.51 10.18
C GLY A 71 12.10 17.72 10.03
N PRO A 72 13.15 18.12 10.77
CA PRO A 72 14.52 17.67 10.52
C PRO A 72 14.80 16.20 10.87
N ALA A 73 13.88 15.52 11.55
CA ALA A 73 14.01 14.09 11.86
C ALA A 73 13.63 13.19 10.67
N HIS A 74 13.07 13.76 9.61
CA HIS A 74 12.55 13.04 8.45
C HIS A 74 13.46 13.24 7.24
N ARG A 75 13.45 12.31 6.31
CA ARG A 75 14.29 12.37 5.11
C ARG A 75 13.50 12.05 3.84
N ALA A 76 13.98 12.54 2.71
CA ALA A 76 13.48 12.21 1.39
C ALA A 76 14.50 11.38 0.61
N CYS A 77 14.00 10.53 -0.29
CA CYS A 77 14.79 9.75 -1.24
C CYS A 77 14.06 9.73 -2.58
N ALA A 78 14.79 10.02 -3.66
CA ALA A 78 14.26 9.73 -5.00
C ALA A 78 14.19 8.22 -5.19
N VAL A 79 13.07 7.69 -5.67
CA VAL A 79 12.93 6.27 -5.96
C VAL A 79 11.97 6.03 -7.13
N ASP A 80 12.44 5.32 -8.14
CA ASP A 80 11.62 4.70 -9.16
C ASP A 80 11.38 3.23 -8.79
N VAL A 81 10.15 2.87 -8.50
CA VAL A 81 9.79 1.49 -8.12
C VAL A 81 9.93 0.51 -9.28
N ALA A 82 9.95 0.98 -10.52
CA ALA A 82 10.18 0.15 -11.71
C ALA A 82 11.68 -0.14 -11.96
N ASP A 83 12.58 0.54 -11.25
CA ASP A 83 14.04 0.31 -11.31
C ASP A 83 14.53 -0.37 -10.01
N GLU A 84 14.99 -1.61 -10.15
CA GLU A 84 15.45 -2.40 -9.01
C GLU A 84 16.63 -1.72 -8.28
N ALA A 85 17.59 -1.13 -9.02
CA ALA A 85 18.74 -0.48 -8.40
C ALA A 85 18.33 0.75 -7.57
N SER A 86 17.32 1.48 -8.03
CA SER A 86 16.72 2.60 -7.31
C SER A 86 16.07 2.14 -6.00
N VAL A 87 15.31 1.03 -6.04
CA VAL A 87 14.68 0.46 -4.83
C VAL A 87 15.72 -0.10 -3.86
N GLU A 88 16.75 -0.80 -4.37
CA GLU A 88 17.84 -1.31 -3.53
C GLU A 88 18.55 -0.16 -2.79
N ALA A 89 18.86 0.92 -3.51
CA ALA A 89 19.50 2.11 -2.92
C ALA A 89 18.67 2.77 -1.82
N LEU A 90 17.34 2.79 -1.94
CA LEU A 90 16.43 3.32 -0.92
C LEU A 90 16.61 2.61 0.44
N PHE A 91 16.80 1.29 0.40
CA PHE A 91 16.89 0.46 1.60
C PHE A 91 18.34 0.25 2.09
N ALA A 92 19.36 0.64 1.32
CA ALA A 92 20.76 0.48 1.67
C ALA A 92 21.10 1.15 3.01
N GLY A 93 21.65 0.38 3.95
CA GLY A 93 22.04 0.88 5.28
C GLY A 93 20.86 1.28 6.18
N THR A 94 19.63 0.91 5.83
CA THR A 94 18.44 1.16 6.65
C THR A 94 18.00 -0.09 7.40
N ALA A 95 17.26 0.09 8.49
CA ALA A 95 16.60 -0.99 9.22
C ALA A 95 15.28 -0.45 9.80
N PRO A 96 14.25 -0.25 8.95
CA PRO A 96 12.99 0.31 9.38
C PRO A 96 12.18 -0.70 10.21
N ASP A 97 11.31 -0.18 11.08
CA ASP A 97 10.32 -0.98 11.80
C ASP A 97 9.04 -1.16 10.95
N LEU A 98 8.82 -0.25 9.99
CA LEU A 98 7.68 -0.28 9.07
C LEU A 98 8.10 0.08 7.65
N VAL A 99 7.63 -0.70 6.67
CA VAL A 99 7.70 -0.37 5.24
C VAL A 99 6.30 -0.25 4.68
N VAL A 100 6.00 0.90 4.06
CA VAL A 100 4.71 1.12 3.39
C VAL A 100 4.96 1.37 1.90
N THR A 101 4.25 0.66 1.01
CA THR A 101 4.28 0.93 -0.43
C THR A 101 2.92 1.38 -0.93
N THR A 102 2.87 2.57 -1.50
CA THR A 102 1.65 3.20 -2.01
C THR A 102 1.75 3.54 -3.49
N ALA A 103 2.92 3.32 -4.10
CA ALA A 103 3.15 3.63 -5.51
C ALA A 103 2.14 2.91 -6.41
N GLY A 104 1.58 3.64 -7.36
CA GLY A 104 0.61 3.08 -8.27
C GLY A 104 0.20 4.04 -9.38
N VAL A 105 -0.12 3.45 -10.51
CA VAL A 105 -0.64 4.14 -11.70
C VAL A 105 -1.80 3.34 -12.26
N SER A 106 -2.67 3.96 -13.03
CA SER A 106 -3.79 3.30 -13.67
C SER A 106 -3.90 3.72 -15.13
N THR A 107 -4.62 2.93 -15.90
CA THR A 107 -4.98 3.22 -17.29
C THR A 107 -6.35 2.67 -17.59
N LEU A 108 -7.01 3.14 -18.63
CA LEU A 108 -8.36 2.75 -18.99
C LEU A 108 -8.40 2.32 -20.46
N GLY A 109 -8.88 1.11 -20.73
CA GLY A 109 -9.03 0.57 -22.09
C GLY A 109 -9.68 -0.82 -22.07
N LEU A 110 -10.45 -1.16 -23.13
CA LEU A 110 -10.98 -2.51 -23.28
C LEU A 110 -9.85 -3.52 -23.47
N VAL A 111 -10.00 -4.74 -22.99
CA VAL A 111 -9.00 -5.80 -23.11
C VAL A 111 -8.55 -6.00 -24.57
N THR A 112 -9.49 -5.88 -25.54
CA THR A 112 -9.21 -6.06 -26.97
C THR A 112 -8.42 -4.90 -27.59
N ASP A 113 -8.50 -3.71 -27.00
CA ASP A 113 -7.99 -2.47 -27.60
C ASP A 113 -6.92 -1.80 -26.70
N HIS A 114 -6.62 -2.42 -25.57
CA HIS A 114 -5.66 -1.87 -24.61
C HIS A 114 -4.23 -1.93 -25.17
N ASP A 115 -3.52 -0.81 -25.11
CA ASP A 115 -2.12 -0.78 -25.48
C ASP A 115 -1.28 -1.68 -24.58
N ALA A 116 -0.50 -2.57 -25.18
CA ALA A 116 0.30 -3.53 -24.43
C ALA A 116 1.47 -2.88 -23.65
N ALA A 117 1.97 -1.72 -24.08
CA ALA A 117 3.00 -0.99 -23.36
C ALA A 117 2.39 -0.33 -22.10
N GLU A 118 1.19 0.25 -22.21
CA GLU A 118 0.46 0.80 -21.08
C GLU A 118 0.06 -0.30 -20.06
N PHE A 119 -0.36 -1.48 -20.55
CA PHE A 119 -0.60 -2.63 -19.68
C PHE A 119 0.65 -3.00 -18.87
N ARG A 120 1.80 -3.14 -19.56
CA ARG A 120 3.08 -3.46 -18.89
C ARG A 120 3.46 -2.39 -17.88
N ARG A 121 3.38 -1.10 -18.24
CA ARG A 121 3.71 0.03 -17.36
C ARG A 121 2.91 -0.04 -16.03
N VAL A 122 1.62 -0.36 -16.11
CA VAL A 122 0.79 -0.50 -14.89
C VAL A 122 1.24 -1.70 -14.06
N VAL A 123 1.53 -2.84 -14.69
CA VAL A 123 2.04 -4.04 -14.00
C VAL A 123 3.41 -3.77 -13.39
N ASP A 124 4.30 -3.11 -14.12
CA ASP A 124 5.66 -2.81 -13.66
C ASP A 124 5.64 -1.90 -12.43
N VAL A 125 4.81 -0.87 -12.40
CA VAL A 125 4.72 0.03 -11.23
C VAL A 125 3.93 -0.62 -10.09
N CYS A 126 2.74 -1.18 -10.36
CA CYS A 126 1.82 -1.59 -9.30
C CYS A 126 2.09 -2.98 -8.72
N LEU A 127 2.74 -3.87 -9.47
CA LEU A 127 3.01 -5.24 -9.05
C LEU A 127 4.52 -5.52 -8.98
N THR A 128 5.26 -5.36 -10.07
CA THR A 128 6.71 -5.59 -10.06
C THR A 128 7.41 -4.64 -9.10
N GLY A 129 7.04 -3.36 -9.09
CA GLY A 129 7.59 -2.38 -8.16
C GLY A 129 7.29 -2.73 -6.69
N ALA A 130 6.08 -3.17 -6.40
CA ALA A 130 5.76 -3.65 -5.05
C ALA A 130 6.56 -4.90 -4.67
N PHE A 131 6.78 -5.82 -5.62
CA PHE A 131 7.69 -6.97 -5.41
C PHE A 131 9.11 -6.51 -5.08
N LEU A 132 9.65 -5.52 -5.78
CA LEU A 132 10.99 -4.98 -5.50
C LEU A 132 11.05 -4.33 -4.11
N VAL A 133 9.99 -3.60 -3.71
CA VAL A 133 9.88 -3.06 -2.35
C VAL A 133 9.82 -4.19 -1.31
N PHE A 134 9.07 -5.27 -1.55
CA PHE A 134 9.05 -6.42 -0.63
C PHE A 134 10.39 -7.15 -0.59
N LYS A 135 11.07 -7.29 -1.72
CA LYS A 135 12.39 -7.91 -1.81
C LYS A 135 13.43 -7.17 -1.00
N HIS A 136 13.64 -5.89 -1.27
CA HIS A 136 14.68 -5.08 -0.62
C HIS A 136 14.25 -4.57 0.75
N GLY A 137 13.01 -4.12 0.90
CA GLY A 137 12.43 -3.74 2.18
C GLY A 137 12.30 -4.92 3.14
N GLY A 138 11.92 -6.11 2.65
CA GLY A 138 11.85 -7.34 3.45
C GLY A 138 13.20 -7.79 4.00
N ARG A 139 14.30 -7.53 3.26
CA ARG A 139 15.67 -7.76 3.76
C ARG A 139 16.07 -6.74 4.82
N ALA A 140 15.64 -5.49 4.65
CA ALA A 140 16.03 -4.37 5.50
C ALA A 140 15.17 -4.22 6.75
N VAL A 141 13.88 -4.57 6.69
CA VAL A 141 12.96 -4.45 7.82
C VAL A 141 13.44 -5.26 9.01
N ARG A 142 13.30 -4.70 10.22
CA ARG A 142 13.69 -5.37 11.45
C ARG A 142 12.86 -6.61 11.72
N ASP A 143 13.41 -7.55 12.44
CA ASP A 143 12.65 -8.68 12.98
C ASP A 143 11.53 -8.14 13.90
N GLY A 144 10.36 -8.73 13.80
CA GLY A 144 9.14 -8.22 14.46
C GLY A 144 8.49 -7.01 13.78
N GLY A 145 9.07 -6.47 12.71
CA GLY A 145 8.55 -5.32 11.98
C GLY A 145 7.29 -5.59 11.16
N SER A 146 6.88 -4.59 10.39
CA SER A 146 5.67 -4.67 9.57
C SER A 146 5.89 -4.13 8.15
N MET A 147 5.21 -4.72 7.18
CA MET A 147 5.12 -4.22 5.81
C MET A 147 3.67 -4.09 5.39
N VAL A 148 3.30 -2.96 4.81
CA VAL A 148 1.92 -2.70 4.35
C VAL A 148 1.94 -2.19 2.92
N ALA A 149 1.17 -2.83 2.03
CA ALA A 149 1.00 -2.38 0.66
C ALA A 149 -0.42 -1.87 0.40
N ILE A 150 -0.53 -0.79 -0.38
CA ILE A 150 -1.83 -0.27 -0.79
C ILE A 150 -2.29 -1.00 -2.05
N ALA A 151 -3.25 -1.92 -1.85
CA ALA A 151 -3.95 -2.60 -2.92
C ALA A 151 -5.09 -1.73 -3.50
N SER A 152 -6.29 -2.24 -3.64
CA SER A 152 -7.46 -1.49 -4.12
C SER A 152 -8.72 -2.34 -3.97
N LEU A 153 -9.89 -1.71 -3.92
CA LEU A 153 -11.19 -2.36 -4.18
C LEU A 153 -11.14 -3.20 -5.48
N ASN A 154 -10.35 -2.79 -6.49
CA ASN A 154 -10.15 -3.52 -7.72
C ASN A 154 -9.34 -4.83 -7.59
N ALA A 155 -8.79 -5.13 -6.43
CA ALA A 155 -8.31 -6.48 -6.11
C ALA A 155 -9.45 -7.45 -5.77
N ARG A 156 -10.66 -6.94 -5.50
CA ARG A 156 -11.85 -7.71 -5.11
C ARG A 156 -12.99 -7.61 -6.12
N GLN A 157 -13.09 -6.49 -6.83
CA GLN A 157 -14.13 -6.23 -7.82
C GLN A 157 -13.51 -5.82 -9.16
N PRO A 158 -13.90 -6.48 -10.26
CA PRO A 158 -13.41 -6.10 -11.58
C PRO A 158 -14.03 -4.78 -12.04
N GLY A 159 -13.22 -3.85 -12.52
CA GLY A 159 -13.64 -2.63 -13.21
C GLY A 159 -13.53 -2.81 -14.72
N ARG A 160 -14.63 -2.55 -15.46
CA ARG A 160 -14.60 -2.57 -16.93
C ARG A 160 -13.60 -1.53 -17.45
N GLY A 161 -12.69 -1.97 -18.32
CA GLY A 161 -11.62 -1.11 -18.84
C GLY A 161 -10.38 -1.03 -17.95
N MET A 162 -10.34 -1.68 -16.81
CA MET A 162 -9.25 -1.59 -15.83
C MET A 162 -8.42 -2.89 -15.72
N ALA A 163 -8.29 -3.63 -16.83
CA ALA A 163 -7.68 -4.96 -16.82
C ALA A 163 -6.27 -4.99 -16.21
N ALA A 164 -5.39 -4.08 -16.62
CA ALA A 164 -4.03 -4.00 -16.10
C ALA A 164 -4.00 -3.72 -14.59
N TYR A 165 -4.79 -2.75 -14.16
CA TYR A 165 -4.84 -2.33 -12.77
C TYR A 165 -5.45 -3.42 -11.87
N CYS A 166 -6.59 -4.02 -12.26
CA CYS A 166 -7.19 -5.12 -11.53
C CYS A 166 -6.24 -6.32 -11.41
N ALA A 167 -5.60 -6.71 -12.52
CA ALA A 167 -4.63 -7.82 -12.52
C ALA A 167 -3.44 -7.53 -11.59
N ALA A 168 -2.89 -6.31 -11.63
CA ALA A 168 -1.78 -5.92 -10.76
C ALA A 168 -2.20 -5.89 -9.29
N LYS A 169 -3.38 -5.36 -8.95
CA LYS A 169 -3.82 -5.22 -7.56
C LYS A 169 -4.25 -6.55 -6.93
N VAL A 170 -4.87 -7.47 -7.67
CA VAL A 170 -5.12 -8.82 -7.15
C VAL A 170 -3.82 -9.61 -6.99
N GLY A 171 -2.87 -9.45 -7.93
CA GLY A 171 -1.53 -10.03 -7.83
C GLY A 171 -0.76 -9.51 -6.62
N LEU A 172 -0.90 -8.21 -6.29
CA LEU A 172 -0.27 -7.59 -5.12
C LEU A 172 -0.78 -8.20 -3.81
N VAL A 173 -2.09 -8.46 -3.68
CA VAL A 173 -2.65 -9.10 -2.49
C VAL A 173 -2.05 -10.50 -2.31
N MET A 174 -2.00 -11.32 -3.36
CA MET A 174 -1.40 -12.65 -3.29
C MET A 174 0.11 -12.59 -3.01
N LEU A 175 0.83 -11.64 -3.61
CA LEU A 175 2.25 -11.41 -3.34
C LEU A 175 2.51 -11.07 -1.87
N ALA A 176 1.67 -10.23 -1.26
CA ALA A 176 1.76 -9.89 0.15
C ALA A 176 1.51 -11.11 1.06
N GLN A 177 0.58 -11.99 0.69
CA GLN A 177 0.33 -13.25 1.43
C GLN A 177 1.52 -14.21 1.37
N VAL A 178 2.16 -14.33 0.19
CA VAL A 178 3.40 -15.12 0.06
C VAL A 178 4.52 -14.52 0.90
N ALA A 179 4.72 -13.19 0.83
CA ALA A 179 5.72 -12.50 1.63
C ALA A 179 5.45 -12.64 3.15
N ALA A 180 4.18 -12.67 3.57
CA ALA A 180 3.81 -12.90 4.97
C ALA A 180 4.22 -14.29 5.46
N LEU A 181 4.07 -15.32 4.61
CA LEU A 181 4.53 -16.69 4.92
C LEU A 181 6.06 -16.75 5.03
N GLU A 182 6.78 -16.14 4.09
CA GLU A 182 8.24 -16.22 4.02
C GLU A 182 8.95 -15.39 5.10
N LEU A 183 8.42 -14.20 5.42
CA LEU A 183 9.01 -13.30 6.42
C LEU A 183 8.50 -13.58 7.84
N GLY A 184 7.48 -14.41 7.99
CA GLY A 184 6.88 -14.76 9.27
C GLY A 184 7.85 -15.45 10.24
N GLU A 185 8.86 -16.19 9.75
CA GLU A 185 9.92 -16.78 10.59
C GLU A 185 10.74 -15.72 11.34
N ARG A 186 10.82 -14.50 10.78
CA ARG A 186 11.44 -13.33 11.41
C ARG A 186 10.45 -12.49 12.25
N GLY A 187 9.21 -12.97 12.42
CA GLY A 187 8.14 -12.21 13.06
C GLY A 187 7.67 -10.99 12.25
N VAL A 188 8.10 -10.83 10.99
CA VAL A 188 7.70 -9.72 10.13
C VAL A 188 6.31 -9.99 9.57
N ARG A 189 5.41 -9.04 9.77
CA ARG A 189 4.03 -9.11 9.30
C ARG A 189 3.89 -8.37 7.97
N VAL A 190 3.21 -8.96 7.00
CA VAL A 190 2.93 -8.34 5.71
C VAL A 190 1.44 -8.35 5.47
N ASN A 191 0.85 -7.18 5.20
CA ASN A 191 -0.58 -7.02 4.98
C ASN A 191 -0.84 -6.05 3.83
N THR A 192 -2.07 -6.03 3.33
CA THR A 192 -2.54 -5.05 2.35
C THR A 192 -3.72 -4.25 2.89
N VAL A 193 -3.87 -3.04 2.38
CA VAL A 193 -5.09 -2.25 2.52
C VAL A 193 -5.69 -2.07 1.14
N SER A 194 -6.98 -2.37 1.01
CA SER A 194 -7.77 -2.20 -0.21
C SER A 194 -8.72 -1.01 -0.06
N PRO A 195 -8.31 0.21 -0.46
CA PRO A 195 -9.19 1.37 -0.43
C PRO A 195 -10.29 1.27 -1.48
N GLY A 196 -11.46 1.85 -1.16
CA GLY A 196 -12.45 2.24 -2.15
C GLY A 196 -12.01 3.46 -2.95
N PHE A 197 -12.98 4.11 -3.58
CA PHE A 197 -12.70 5.34 -4.33
C PHE A 197 -12.48 6.52 -3.39
N LEU A 198 -11.28 7.08 -3.45
CA LEU A 198 -10.84 8.25 -2.68
C LEU A 198 -10.46 9.38 -3.61
N VAL A 199 -10.57 10.62 -3.15
CA VAL A 199 -10.02 11.79 -3.86
C VAL A 199 -8.52 11.86 -3.60
N THR A 200 -7.73 11.59 -4.62
CA THR A 200 -6.27 11.65 -4.60
C THR A 200 -5.77 12.16 -5.95
N PRO A 201 -4.50 12.57 -6.10
CA PRO A 201 -3.96 12.95 -7.41
C PRO A 201 -4.15 11.88 -8.50
N LEU A 202 -4.16 10.60 -8.13
CA LEU A 202 -4.41 9.50 -9.07
C LEU A 202 -5.84 9.48 -9.59
N THR A 203 -6.82 9.84 -8.75
CA THR A 203 -8.26 9.72 -9.06
C THR A 203 -8.89 11.06 -9.45
N GLU A 204 -8.22 12.19 -9.21
CA GLU A 204 -8.72 13.53 -9.52
C GLU A 204 -9.12 13.70 -11.00
N PRO A 205 -8.34 13.25 -12.00
CA PRO A 205 -8.75 13.33 -13.40
C PRO A 205 -10.04 12.56 -13.70
N VAL A 206 -10.25 11.45 -12.99
CA VAL A 206 -11.42 10.57 -13.18
C VAL A 206 -12.69 11.24 -12.64
N LEU A 207 -12.58 12.10 -11.64
CA LEU A 207 -13.71 12.88 -11.09
C LEU A 207 -14.28 13.93 -12.07
N GLN A 208 -13.54 14.24 -13.13
CA GLN A 208 -14.04 15.12 -14.19
C GLN A 208 -15.05 14.43 -15.11
N ILE A 209 -15.22 13.11 -14.99
CA ILE A 209 -16.21 12.36 -15.77
C ILE A 209 -17.61 12.61 -15.19
N PRO A 210 -18.53 13.24 -15.97
CA PRO A 210 -19.87 13.52 -15.49
C PRO A 210 -20.61 12.27 -15.00
N GLY A 211 -21.27 12.38 -13.83
CA GLY A 211 -22.04 11.28 -13.21
C GLY A 211 -21.22 10.23 -12.48
N LEU A 212 -19.89 10.27 -12.56
CA LEU A 212 -19.06 9.23 -11.93
C LEU A 212 -19.00 9.37 -10.40
N ALA A 213 -18.97 10.59 -9.92
CA ALA A 213 -18.98 10.88 -8.49
C ALA A 213 -20.26 10.36 -7.81
N GLU A 214 -21.38 10.55 -8.48
CA GLU A 214 -22.70 10.08 -8.07
C GLU A 214 -22.76 8.55 -8.10
N GLU A 215 -22.26 7.92 -9.17
CA GLU A 215 -22.19 6.44 -9.27
C GLU A 215 -21.37 5.83 -8.13
N TYR A 216 -20.25 6.42 -7.75
CA TYR A 216 -19.47 5.95 -6.59
C TYR A 216 -20.22 6.11 -5.27
N ALA A 217 -20.92 7.23 -5.08
CA ALA A 217 -21.73 7.47 -3.88
C ALA A 217 -22.88 6.47 -3.75
N GLU A 218 -23.60 6.20 -4.85
CA GLU A 218 -24.70 5.24 -4.90
C GLU A 218 -24.24 3.79 -4.68
N ASN A 219 -23.01 3.48 -5.09
CA ASN A 219 -22.43 2.14 -4.95
C ASN A 219 -21.54 2.00 -3.70
N SER A 220 -21.68 2.86 -2.71
CA SER A 220 -21.11 2.72 -1.38
C SER A 220 -22.21 2.51 -0.34
N ALA A 221 -21.93 1.74 0.70
CA ALA A 221 -22.89 1.54 1.81
C ALA A 221 -22.90 2.75 2.75
N ILE A 222 -21.75 3.41 2.91
CA ILE A 222 -21.59 4.64 3.70
C ILE A 222 -21.60 5.83 2.73
N ALA A 223 -22.51 6.79 2.97
CA ALA A 223 -22.81 7.87 2.03
C ALA A 223 -21.70 8.92 1.87
N HIS A 224 -20.79 9.07 2.83
CA HIS A 224 -19.66 10.00 2.69
C HIS A 224 -18.48 9.35 1.97
N ARG A 225 -17.69 10.14 1.28
CA ARG A 225 -16.45 9.67 0.64
C ARG A 225 -15.38 9.44 1.69
N GLY A 226 -14.63 8.35 1.53
CA GLY A 226 -13.41 8.11 2.29
C GLY A 226 -12.32 9.11 1.94
N THR A 227 -11.37 9.27 2.84
CA THR A 227 -10.21 10.15 2.73
C THR A 227 -8.90 9.35 2.76
N ALA A 228 -7.80 9.95 2.34
CA ALA A 228 -6.48 9.36 2.49
C ALA A 228 -6.12 9.11 3.97
N GLU A 229 -6.64 9.93 4.87
CA GLU A 229 -6.48 9.79 6.32
C GLU A 229 -7.20 8.56 6.88
N ASP A 230 -8.34 8.15 6.28
CA ASP A 230 -9.01 6.90 6.67
C ASP A 230 -8.12 5.69 6.39
N VAL A 231 -7.46 5.70 5.23
CA VAL A 231 -6.50 4.66 4.84
C VAL A 231 -5.24 4.71 5.70
N ALA A 232 -4.71 5.90 5.98
CA ALA A 232 -3.56 6.07 6.85
C ALA A 232 -3.80 5.47 8.25
N ARG A 233 -5.00 5.66 8.83
CA ARG A 233 -5.37 5.03 10.13
C ARG A 233 -5.34 3.50 10.05
N ALA A 234 -5.79 2.93 8.94
CA ALA A 234 -5.71 1.48 8.73
C ALA A 234 -4.26 0.99 8.63
N VAL A 235 -3.39 1.73 7.94
CA VAL A 235 -1.95 1.42 7.88
C VAL A 235 -1.32 1.45 9.27
N LEU A 236 -1.62 2.46 10.09
CA LEU A 236 -1.12 2.55 11.46
C LEU A 236 -1.63 1.38 12.32
N HIS A 237 -2.90 1.00 12.17
CA HIS A 237 -3.46 -0.16 12.84
C HIS A 237 -2.69 -1.45 12.47
N LEU A 238 -2.45 -1.70 11.18
CA LEU A 238 -1.69 -2.86 10.71
C LEU A 238 -0.22 -2.83 11.15
N ALA A 239 0.36 -1.63 11.31
CA ALA A 239 1.72 -1.49 11.84
C ALA A 239 1.83 -1.95 13.31
N GLU A 240 0.75 -1.88 14.07
CA GLU A 240 0.69 -2.18 15.51
C GLU A 240 -0.02 -3.51 15.84
N ALA A 241 -0.74 -4.11 14.89
CA ALA A 241 -1.50 -5.34 15.09
C ALA A 241 -0.60 -6.58 15.07
N ASP A 242 -0.10 -7.02 16.19
CA ASP A 242 0.93 -8.05 16.34
C ASP A 242 0.53 -9.45 15.83
N TRP A 243 -0.76 -9.73 15.70
CA TRP A 243 -1.28 -11.03 15.27
C TRP A 243 -2.04 -10.96 13.95
N MET A 244 -1.66 -9.99 13.07
CA MET A 244 -2.29 -9.81 11.77
C MET A 244 -1.24 -9.90 10.65
N ALA A 245 -1.29 -10.98 9.86
CA ALA A 245 -0.37 -11.25 8.75
C ALA A 245 -1.12 -11.90 7.59
N GLY A 246 -0.85 -11.46 6.35
CA GLY A 246 -1.49 -11.94 5.13
C GLY A 246 -2.91 -11.42 4.92
N GLU A 247 -3.37 -10.43 5.70
CA GLU A 247 -4.72 -9.85 5.60
C GLU A 247 -4.78 -8.79 4.49
N ASP A 248 -5.92 -8.73 3.81
CA ASP A 248 -6.29 -7.63 2.91
C ASP A 248 -7.46 -6.84 3.51
N LEU A 249 -7.15 -5.73 4.17
CA LEU A 249 -8.11 -4.92 4.91
C LEU A 249 -8.83 -3.93 3.99
N ALA A 250 -10.13 -4.12 3.77
CA ALA A 250 -10.94 -3.19 2.97
C ALA A 250 -11.26 -1.92 3.76
N ILE A 251 -10.96 -0.76 3.15
CA ILE A 251 -11.32 0.59 3.63
C ILE A 251 -12.06 1.30 2.49
N ASP A 252 -13.31 0.92 2.26
CA ASP A 252 -14.05 1.24 1.04
C ASP A 252 -15.49 1.75 1.28
N GLY A 253 -15.87 2.00 2.54
CA GLY A 253 -17.23 2.41 2.87
C GLY A 253 -18.30 1.37 2.53
N GLY A 254 -17.92 0.09 2.42
CA GLY A 254 -18.81 -1.00 2.03
C GLY A 254 -19.08 -1.07 0.52
N ALA A 255 -18.25 -0.43 -0.31
CA ALA A 255 -18.39 -0.48 -1.77
C ALA A 255 -18.24 -1.90 -2.33
N GLN A 256 -17.40 -2.74 -1.70
CA GLN A 256 -17.24 -4.15 -2.09
C GLN A 256 -18.55 -4.97 -2.01
N LEU A 257 -19.55 -4.49 -1.27
CA LEU A 257 -20.86 -5.13 -1.11
C LEU A 257 -21.86 -4.68 -2.20
N ARG A 258 -21.46 -3.77 -3.06
CA ARG A 258 -22.26 -3.14 -4.10
C ARG A 258 -21.66 -3.41 -5.48
N ARG A 259 -22.29 -2.85 -6.53
CA ARG A 259 -21.78 -2.93 -7.90
C ARG A 259 -20.62 -1.95 -8.12
N TYR A 260 -19.57 -2.39 -8.80
CA TYR A 260 -18.52 -1.46 -9.23
C TYR A 260 -19.05 -0.51 -10.34
N PRO A 261 -18.78 0.81 -10.26
CA PRO A 261 -19.22 1.77 -11.28
C PRO A 261 -18.67 1.47 -12.68
N ASP A 262 -19.47 1.74 -13.73
CA ASP A 262 -19.02 1.61 -15.13
C ASP A 262 -18.25 2.85 -15.58
N VAL A 263 -17.01 3.01 -15.06
CA VAL A 263 -16.13 4.16 -15.34
C VAL A 263 -15.91 4.34 -16.85
N LEU A 264 -15.63 3.23 -17.58
CA LEU A 264 -15.39 3.31 -19.02
C LEU A 264 -16.64 3.72 -19.78
N GLY A 265 -17.82 3.19 -19.43
CA GLY A 265 -19.07 3.54 -20.08
C GLY A 265 -19.45 5.01 -19.85
N LEU A 266 -19.22 5.52 -18.63
CA LEU A 266 -19.43 6.95 -18.33
C LEU A 266 -18.46 7.83 -19.11
N ALA A 267 -17.15 7.50 -19.12
CA ALA A 267 -16.16 8.22 -19.87
C ALA A 267 -16.47 8.26 -21.38
N THR A 268 -16.83 7.11 -21.96
CA THR A 268 -17.22 7.04 -23.39
C THR A 268 -18.40 7.95 -23.70
N ARG A 269 -19.45 7.96 -22.86
CA ARG A 269 -20.62 8.84 -23.07
C ARG A 269 -20.33 10.32 -22.89
N ALA A 270 -19.34 10.67 -22.04
CA ALA A 270 -19.02 12.06 -21.78
C ALA A 270 -18.15 12.70 -22.86
N PHE A 271 -17.34 11.91 -23.59
CA PHE A 271 -16.35 12.40 -24.56
C PHE A 271 -16.60 11.90 -26.00
N SER A 272 -17.75 11.24 -26.29
CA SER A 272 -18.25 10.96 -27.65
C SER A 272 -19.23 12.06 -28.09
#